data_b57615309fc5fd83fc3743c6386c15b8
#
_entry.id   b57615309fc5fd83fc3743c6386c15b8
#
_cell.length_a   1.000
_cell.length_b   1.000
_cell.length_c   1.000
_cell.angle_alpha   90.00
_cell.angle_beta   90.00
_cell.angle_gamma   90.00
#
_symmetry.space_group_name_H-M   'P 1'
#
loop_
_entity.id
_entity.type
_entity.pdbx_description
1 polymer ?
#
loop_
_entity_poly.entity_id
_entity_poly.type
_entity_poly.pdbx_seq_one_letter_code
_entity_poly.pdbx_strand_id
1 'polypeptide(L)'
;MLWRYAEEVANARSTVNRLRILGAISAIEGLFYLVYACLVVIGISREGLTGPSQVSNVSGVTLEVLIFAMFGVAMLLVSFGWFGRRRWARAPFAVAQVLVLVVSVPLIGATEVWQQVIALGVSIVALVGGFMAFTPRVTQQLHGDEAAQESN
;
A
#
# COMPACT_ATOMS: atom_id res chain seq x y z
N MET A 1 31.78 -17.59 -19.39
CA MET A 1 30.38 -18.06 -19.45
C MET A 1 29.71 -18.15 -18.08
N LEU A 2 30.37 -18.72 -17.07
CA LEU A 2 29.82 -18.91 -15.71
C LEU A 2 29.47 -17.62 -14.97
N TRP A 3 30.19 -16.52 -15.15
CA TRP A 3 29.93 -15.25 -14.47
C TRP A 3 28.65 -14.57 -14.98
N ARG A 4 28.32 -14.66 -16.26
CA ARG A 4 27.05 -14.17 -16.80
C ARG A 4 25.86 -14.91 -16.20
N TYR A 5 25.96 -16.23 -16.08
CA TYR A 5 24.93 -17.05 -15.45
C TYR A 5 24.71 -16.65 -13.97
N ALA A 6 25.81 -16.42 -13.24
CA ALA A 6 25.74 -15.97 -11.85
C ALA A 6 25.07 -14.58 -11.71
N GLU A 7 25.36 -13.65 -12.62
CA GLU A 7 24.69 -12.31 -12.65
C GLU A 7 23.20 -12.43 -12.97
N GLU A 8 22.81 -13.27 -13.92
CA GLU A 8 21.40 -13.48 -14.27
C GLU A 8 20.61 -14.05 -13.07
N VAL A 9 21.17 -15.07 -12.40
CA VAL A 9 20.56 -15.64 -11.20
C VAL A 9 20.47 -14.63 -10.06
N ALA A 10 21.50 -13.83 -9.82
CA ALA A 10 21.49 -12.79 -8.80
C ALA A 10 20.46 -11.69 -9.11
N ASN A 11 20.36 -11.28 -10.36
CA ASN A 11 19.37 -10.29 -10.81
C ASN A 11 17.92 -10.82 -10.67
N ALA A 12 17.67 -12.08 -11.07
CA ALA A 12 16.36 -12.71 -10.91
C ALA A 12 15.95 -12.77 -9.43
N ARG A 13 16.85 -13.20 -8.54
CA ARG A 13 16.60 -13.23 -7.09
C ARG A 13 16.30 -11.84 -6.51
N SER A 14 17.05 -10.82 -6.93
CA SER A 14 16.85 -9.44 -6.46
C SER A 14 15.48 -8.90 -6.86
N THR A 15 14.99 -9.24 -8.05
CA THR A 15 13.69 -8.77 -8.54
C THR A 15 12.53 -9.49 -7.86
N VAL A 16 12.64 -10.80 -7.64
CA VAL A 16 11.65 -11.56 -6.85
C VAL A 16 11.53 -10.99 -5.44
N ASN A 17 12.65 -10.63 -4.80
CA ASN A 17 12.64 -10.01 -3.49
C ASN A 17 11.93 -8.65 -3.50
N ARG A 18 12.11 -7.82 -4.54
CA ARG A 18 11.41 -6.53 -4.67
C ARG A 18 9.89 -6.71 -4.79
N LEU A 19 9.42 -7.66 -5.59
CA LEU A 19 7.98 -7.96 -5.70
C LEU A 19 7.39 -8.42 -4.36
N ARG A 20 8.14 -9.23 -3.60
CA ARG A 20 7.73 -9.65 -2.25
C ARG A 20 7.66 -8.47 -1.28
N ILE A 21 8.62 -7.55 -1.34
CA ILE A 21 8.62 -6.33 -0.52
C ILE A 21 7.41 -5.46 -0.86
N LEU A 22 7.11 -5.23 -2.14
CA LEU A 22 5.94 -4.47 -2.56
C LEU A 22 4.63 -5.14 -2.11
N GLY A 23 4.55 -6.47 -2.22
CA GLY A 23 3.43 -7.23 -1.69
C GLY A 23 3.28 -7.11 -0.17
N ALA A 24 4.38 -7.17 0.58
CA ALA A 24 4.38 -7.02 2.02
C ALA A 24 3.96 -5.61 2.45
N ILE A 25 4.48 -4.56 1.79
CA ILE A 25 4.07 -3.17 2.04
C ILE A 25 2.56 -3.04 1.83
N SER A 26 2.03 -3.49 0.69
CA SER A 26 0.59 -3.45 0.39
C SER A 26 -0.25 -4.21 1.43
N ALA A 27 0.25 -5.37 1.91
CA ALA A 27 -0.44 -6.16 2.94
C ALA A 27 -0.50 -5.42 4.28
N ILE A 28 0.61 -4.81 4.70
CA ILE A 28 0.70 -4.05 5.95
C ILE A 28 -0.21 -2.83 5.88
N GLU A 29 -0.19 -2.08 4.79
CA GLU A 29 -1.08 -0.93 4.58
C GLU A 29 -2.56 -1.36 4.60
N GLY A 30 -2.90 -2.43 3.88
CA GLY A 30 -4.26 -2.96 3.86
C GLY A 30 -4.75 -3.39 5.23
N LEU A 31 -3.90 -4.09 5.99
CA LEU A 31 -4.21 -4.50 7.35
C LEU A 31 -4.38 -3.29 8.28
N PHE A 32 -3.52 -2.28 8.14
CA PHE A 32 -3.63 -1.05 8.92
C PHE A 32 -4.97 -0.35 8.72
N TYR A 33 -5.44 -0.21 7.47
CA TYR A 33 -6.75 0.39 7.17
C TYR A 33 -7.91 -0.42 7.76
N LEU A 34 -7.85 -1.77 7.69
CA LEU A 34 -8.88 -2.62 8.28
C LEU A 34 -8.90 -2.54 9.80
N VAL A 35 -7.73 -2.55 10.44
CA VAL A 35 -7.62 -2.39 11.89
C VAL A 35 -8.17 -1.03 12.31
N TYR A 36 -7.84 0.06 11.59
CA TYR A 36 -8.38 1.37 11.86
C TYR A 36 -9.92 1.38 11.77
N ALA A 37 -10.48 0.84 10.69
CA ALA A 37 -11.94 0.74 10.53
C ALA A 37 -12.58 -0.03 11.69
N CYS A 38 -11.98 -1.14 12.12
CA CYS A 38 -12.46 -1.90 13.28
C CYS A 38 -12.38 -1.09 14.59
N LEU A 39 -11.29 -0.36 14.82
CA LEU A 39 -11.13 0.46 16.01
C LEU A 39 -12.16 1.59 16.08
N VAL A 40 -12.48 2.22 14.94
CA VAL A 40 -13.54 3.25 14.84
C VAL A 40 -14.89 2.64 15.25
N VAL A 41 -15.25 1.46 14.72
CA VAL A 41 -16.49 0.77 15.06
C VAL A 41 -16.56 0.42 16.56
N ILE A 42 -15.45 -0.10 17.12
CA ILE A 42 -15.37 -0.45 18.54
C ILE A 42 -15.47 0.82 19.41
N GLY A 43 -14.79 1.90 19.03
CA GLY A 43 -14.85 3.18 19.75
C GLY A 43 -16.26 3.71 19.85
N ILE A 44 -16.98 3.75 18.73
CA ILE A 44 -18.38 4.20 18.68
C ILE A 44 -19.31 3.30 19.51
N SER A 45 -19.07 1.99 19.48
CA SER A 45 -19.88 1.04 20.25
C SER A 45 -19.72 1.21 21.76
N ARG A 46 -18.57 1.70 22.22
CA ARG A 46 -18.26 1.87 23.65
C ARG A 46 -18.56 3.26 24.18
N GLU A 47 -18.24 4.30 23.41
CA GLU A 47 -18.27 5.70 23.87
C GLU A 47 -19.37 6.53 23.20
N GLY A 48 -20.05 5.96 22.21
CA GLY A 48 -21.01 6.67 21.37
C GLY A 48 -20.30 7.62 20.39
N LEU A 49 -21.08 8.47 19.73
CA LEU A 49 -20.57 9.48 18.82
C LEU A 49 -20.00 10.64 19.64
N THR A 50 -18.67 10.69 19.78
CA THR A 50 -17.93 11.76 20.47
C THR A 50 -17.37 12.73 19.45
N GLY A 51 -17.65 14.03 19.58
CA GLY A 51 -17.13 15.10 18.73
C GLY A 51 -18.16 16.17 18.34
N PRO A 52 -17.76 17.20 17.61
CA PRO A 52 -18.67 18.25 17.15
C PRO A 52 -19.78 17.67 16.28
N SER A 53 -21.04 18.01 16.55
CA SER A 53 -22.23 17.48 15.88
C SER A 53 -22.25 17.62 14.34
N GLN A 54 -21.41 18.51 13.81
CA GLN A 54 -21.26 18.73 12.36
C GLN A 54 -20.42 17.64 11.66
N VAL A 55 -19.56 16.94 12.39
CA VAL A 55 -18.64 15.91 11.85
C VAL A 55 -18.97 14.52 12.41
N SER A 56 -19.51 14.43 13.61
CA SER A 56 -19.79 13.18 14.33
C SER A 56 -21.24 12.74 14.14
N ASN A 57 -21.75 12.73 12.91
CA ASN A 57 -23.03 12.11 12.61
C ASN A 57 -22.85 10.65 12.17
N VAL A 58 -23.87 9.84 12.37
CA VAL A 58 -23.86 8.41 12.02
C VAL A 58 -23.47 8.19 10.56
N SER A 59 -23.96 9.03 9.65
CA SER A 59 -23.65 8.93 8.22
C SER A 59 -22.19 9.21 7.91
N GLY A 60 -21.58 10.21 8.55
CA GLY A 60 -20.17 10.55 8.35
C GLY A 60 -19.25 9.40 8.80
N VAL A 61 -19.50 8.87 9.98
CA VAL A 61 -18.71 7.76 10.52
C VAL A 61 -18.91 6.47 9.73
N THR A 62 -20.15 6.18 9.31
CA THR A 62 -20.42 5.02 8.45
C THR A 62 -19.65 5.13 7.14
N LEU A 63 -19.63 6.31 6.52
CA LEU A 63 -18.87 6.57 5.31
C LEU A 63 -17.37 6.41 5.53
N GLU A 64 -16.84 6.93 6.64
CA GLU A 64 -15.44 6.77 7.03
C GLU A 64 -15.05 5.29 7.14
N VAL A 65 -15.79 4.52 7.94
CA VAL A 65 -15.54 3.07 8.12
C VAL A 65 -15.61 2.35 6.77
N LEU A 66 -16.59 2.66 5.93
CA LEU A 66 -16.76 2.04 4.62
C LEU A 66 -15.56 2.33 3.71
N ILE A 67 -15.10 3.58 3.66
CA ILE A 67 -13.95 4.00 2.86
C ILE A 67 -12.70 3.25 3.33
N PHE A 68 -12.39 3.25 4.62
CA PHE A 68 -11.20 2.58 5.14
C PHE A 68 -11.25 1.06 4.96
N ALA A 69 -12.41 0.43 5.16
CA ALA A 69 -12.60 -0.98 4.90
C ALA A 69 -12.39 -1.33 3.42
N MET A 70 -12.93 -0.51 2.52
CA MET A 70 -12.79 -0.70 1.07
C MET A 70 -11.33 -0.54 0.62
N PHE A 71 -10.63 0.48 1.12
CA PHE A 71 -9.19 0.67 0.85
C PHE A 71 -8.36 -0.48 1.42
N GLY A 72 -8.66 -0.93 2.63
CA GLY A 72 -7.99 -2.07 3.24
C GLY A 72 -8.10 -3.34 2.41
N VAL A 73 -9.32 -3.69 1.99
CA VAL A 73 -9.54 -4.84 1.10
C VAL A 73 -8.84 -4.66 -0.25
N ALA A 74 -8.94 -3.48 -0.86
CA ALA A 74 -8.27 -3.19 -2.12
C ALA A 74 -6.75 -3.37 -2.02
N MET A 75 -6.12 -2.89 -0.95
CA MET A 75 -4.67 -3.04 -0.75
C MET A 75 -4.26 -4.50 -0.49
N LEU A 76 -5.09 -5.30 0.19
CA LEU A 76 -4.85 -6.73 0.30
C LEU A 76 -4.93 -7.43 -1.07
N LEU A 77 -5.90 -7.08 -1.91
CA LEU A 77 -5.98 -7.58 -3.28
C LEU A 77 -4.74 -7.20 -4.10
N VAL A 78 -4.27 -5.95 -3.98
CA VAL A 78 -3.02 -5.48 -4.61
C VAL A 78 -1.83 -6.30 -4.13
N SER A 79 -1.76 -6.61 -2.84
CA SER A 79 -0.73 -7.49 -2.26
C SER A 79 -0.73 -8.87 -2.94
N PHE A 80 -1.89 -9.52 -3.07
CA PHE A 80 -2.01 -10.77 -3.83
C PHE A 80 -1.57 -10.62 -5.29
N GLY A 81 -1.88 -9.48 -5.92
CA GLY A 81 -1.41 -9.16 -7.26
C GLY A 81 0.12 -9.12 -7.37
N TRP A 82 0.80 -8.51 -6.40
CA TRP A 82 2.27 -8.47 -6.33
C TRP A 82 2.89 -9.87 -6.10
N PHE A 83 2.34 -10.67 -5.17
CA PHE A 83 2.80 -12.03 -4.95
C PHE A 83 2.55 -12.94 -6.16
N GLY A 84 1.42 -12.72 -6.87
CA GLY A 84 1.08 -13.40 -8.11
C GLY A 84 1.75 -12.82 -9.36
N ARG A 85 2.65 -11.85 -9.22
CA ARG A 85 3.38 -11.17 -10.30
C ARG A 85 2.46 -10.57 -11.36
N ARG A 86 1.27 -10.10 -10.96
CA ARG A 86 0.25 -9.54 -11.86
C ARG A 86 0.53 -8.06 -12.13
N ARG A 87 0.56 -7.68 -13.40
CA ARG A 87 0.83 -6.28 -13.84
C ARG A 87 -0.21 -5.28 -13.33
N TRP A 88 -1.47 -5.70 -13.23
CA TRP A 88 -2.54 -4.82 -12.80
C TRP A 88 -2.31 -4.22 -11.39
N ALA A 89 -1.57 -4.92 -10.52
CA ALA A 89 -1.30 -4.45 -9.15
C ALA A 89 -0.52 -3.12 -9.11
N ARG A 90 0.20 -2.75 -10.18
CA ARG A 90 1.03 -1.54 -10.22
C ARG A 90 0.22 -0.25 -10.15
N ALA A 91 -0.84 -0.16 -10.96
CA ALA A 91 -1.64 1.05 -11.06
C ALA A 91 -2.35 1.40 -9.74
N PRO A 92 -3.14 0.48 -9.13
CA PRO A 92 -3.77 0.78 -7.85
C PRO A 92 -2.77 1.00 -6.72
N PHE A 93 -1.64 0.30 -6.73
CA PHE A 93 -0.56 0.55 -5.76
C PHE A 93 -0.01 1.98 -5.90
N ALA A 94 0.32 2.43 -7.11
CA ALA A 94 0.82 3.78 -7.33
C ALA A 94 -0.18 4.85 -6.90
N VAL A 95 -1.47 4.66 -7.22
CA VAL A 95 -2.53 5.58 -6.79
C VAL A 95 -2.60 5.64 -5.26
N ALA A 96 -2.53 4.48 -4.58
CA ALA A 96 -2.52 4.44 -3.13
C ALA A 96 -1.33 5.20 -2.53
N GLN A 97 -0.11 5.02 -3.07
CA GLN A 97 1.07 5.75 -2.59
C GLN A 97 0.94 7.27 -2.78
N VAL A 98 0.37 7.72 -3.91
CA VAL A 98 0.09 9.15 -4.12
C VAL A 98 -0.92 9.67 -3.10
N LEU A 99 -2.01 8.93 -2.83
CA LEU A 99 -2.99 9.32 -1.81
C LEU A 99 -2.38 9.39 -0.41
N VAL A 100 -1.55 8.40 -0.06
CA VAL A 100 -0.81 8.41 1.21
C VAL A 100 0.05 9.67 1.33
N LEU A 101 0.77 10.06 0.27
CA LEU A 101 1.59 11.28 0.26
C LEU A 101 0.72 12.54 0.39
N VAL A 102 -0.38 12.64 -0.34
CA VAL A 102 -1.30 13.78 -0.27
C VAL A 102 -1.83 13.98 1.16
N VAL A 103 -2.11 12.89 1.88
CA VAL A 103 -2.61 12.95 3.26
C VAL A 103 -1.48 13.19 4.27
N SER A 104 -0.32 12.55 4.09
CA SER A 104 0.76 12.59 5.08
C SER A 104 1.60 13.87 5.02
N VAL A 105 1.82 14.45 3.84
CA VAL A 105 2.66 15.65 3.69
C VAL A 105 2.15 16.85 4.52
N PRO A 106 0.86 17.21 4.54
CA PRO A 106 0.35 18.26 5.42
C PRO A 106 0.55 17.97 6.91
N LEU A 107 0.53 16.68 7.31
CA LEU A 107 0.71 16.29 8.70
C LEU A 107 2.17 16.42 9.20
N ILE A 108 3.14 16.58 8.29
CA ILE A 108 4.52 16.88 8.67
C ILE A 108 4.61 18.25 9.37
N GLY A 109 3.70 19.17 9.05
CA GLY A 109 3.56 20.47 9.73
C GLY A 109 2.60 20.49 10.92
N ALA A 110 2.13 19.34 11.40
CA ALA A 110 1.20 19.26 12.53
C ALA A 110 1.84 19.76 13.83
N THR A 111 1.02 20.17 14.80
CA THR A 111 1.49 20.72 16.09
C THR A 111 2.11 19.62 16.98
N GLU A 112 1.59 18.41 16.86
CA GLU A 112 2.01 17.27 17.69
C GLU A 112 3.19 16.51 17.06
N VAL A 113 4.29 16.41 17.79
CA VAL A 113 5.54 15.78 17.32
C VAL A 113 5.34 14.33 16.87
N TRP A 114 4.50 13.55 17.57
CA TRP A 114 4.22 12.16 17.19
C TRP A 114 3.53 12.04 15.82
N GLN A 115 2.65 13.00 15.49
CA GLN A 115 2.00 13.05 14.16
C GLN A 115 3.02 13.35 13.07
N GLN A 116 3.94 14.28 13.31
CA GLN A 116 5.03 14.60 12.37
C GLN A 116 5.90 13.37 12.09
N VAL A 117 6.30 12.63 13.14
CA VAL A 117 7.15 11.44 13.02
C VAL A 117 6.45 10.34 12.22
N ILE A 118 5.18 10.09 12.50
CA ILE A 118 4.38 9.09 11.76
C ILE A 118 4.23 9.53 10.30
N ALA A 119 3.85 10.78 10.05
CA ALA A 119 3.67 11.32 8.71
C ALA A 119 4.95 11.24 7.88
N LEU A 120 6.10 11.56 8.47
CA LEU A 120 7.40 11.45 7.81
C LEU A 120 7.73 9.99 7.47
N GLY A 121 7.56 9.07 8.44
CA GLY A 121 7.80 7.65 8.23
C GLY A 121 6.95 7.06 7.11
N VAL A 122 5.65 7.34 7.13
CA VAL A 122 4.69 6.90 6.12
C VAL A 122 5.02 7.50 4.75
N SER A 123 5.40 8.79 4.68
CA SER A 123 5.81 9.44 3.43
C SER A 123 7.05 8.79 2.82
N ILE A 124 8.04 8.45 3.65
CA ILE A 124 9.26 7.75 3.19
C ILE A 124 8.90 6.38 2.61
N VAL A 125 8.07 5.60 3.30
CA VAL A 125 7.62 4.28 2.81
C VAL A 125 6.87 4.41 1.49
N ALA A 126 5.98 5.40 1.37
CA ALA A 126 5.22 5.67 0.14
C ALA A 126 6.13 6.04 -1.03
N LEU A 127 7.12 6.91 -0.80
CA LEU A 127 8.09 7.30 -1.84
C LEU A 127 8.94 6.11 -2.28
N VAL A 128 9.48 5.35 -1.33
CA VAL A 128 10.32 4.18 -1.63
C VAL A 128 9.50 3.10 -2.35
N GLY A 129 8.31 2.79 -1.86
CA GLY A 129 7.40 1.82 -2.49
C GLY A 129 7.01 2.24 -3.90
N GLY A 130 6.60 3.50 -4.08
CA GLY A 130 6.28 4.07 -5.38
C GLY A 130 7.46 3.98 -6.35
N PHE A 131 8.63 4.42 -5.93
CA PHE A 131 9.84 4.32 -6.76
C PHE A 131 10.19 2.88 -7.14
N MET A 132 10.13 1.95 -6.19
CA MET A 132 10.40 0.53 -6.45
C MET A 132 9.44 -0.09 -7.47
N ALA A 133 8.16 0.28 -7.43
CA ALA A 133 7.13 -0.24 -8.34
C ALA A 133 7.38 0.15 -9.82
N PHE A 134 8.07 1.27 -10.06
CA PHE A 134 8.36 1.77 -11.41
C PHE A 134 9.79 1.48 -11.89
N THR A 135 10.58 0.72 -11.15
CA THR A 135 11.93 0.36 -11.61
C THR A 135 11.85 -0.48 -12.90
N PRO A 136 12.75 -0.24 -13.89
CA PRO A 136 12.75 -0.96 -15.17
C PRO A 136 12.80 -2.49 -15.01
N ARG A 137 13.51 -2.97 -13.98
CA ARG A 137 13.64 -4.42 -13.68
C ARG A 137 12.30 -5.06 -13.32
N VAL A 138 11.47 -4.40 -12.50
CA VAL A 138 10.11 -4.85 -12.15
C VAL A 138 9.23 -4.84 -13.40
N THR A 139 9.37 -3.82 -14.25
CA THR A 139 8.63 -3.71 -15.50
C THR A 139 8.93 -4.86 -16.45
N GLN A 140 10.19 -5.15 -16.69
CA GLN A 140 10.63 -6.21 -17.61
C GLN A 140 10.19 -7.59 -17.16
N GLN A 141 10.25 -7.89 -15.85
CA GLN A 141 9.85 -9.19 -15.33
C GLN A 141 8.35 -9.43 -15.48
N LEU A 142 7.53 -8.42 -15.21
CA LEU A 142 6.08 -8.53 -15.37
C LEU A 142 5.67 -8.71 -16.85
N HIS A 143 6.44 -8.19 -17.81
CA HIS A 143 6.20 -8.40 -19.24
C HIS A 143 6.64 -9.80 -19.70
N GLY A 144 7.77 -10.28 -19.19
CA GLY A 144 8.28 -11.60 -19.53
C GLY A 144 7.40 -12.75 -19.02
N ASP A 145 6.86 -12.61 -17.81
CA ASP A 145 5.99 -13.62 -17.20
C ASP A 145 4.62 -13.73 -17.95
N GLU A 146 4.10 -12.64 -18.54
CA GLU A 146 2.87 -12.68 -19.34
C GLU A 146 3.09 -13.36 -20.70
N ALA A 147 4.16 -13.01 -21.40
CA ALA A 147 4.50 -13.63 -22.68
C ALA A 147 4.67 -15.15 -22.55
N ALA A 148 5.21 -15.61 -21.42
CA ALA A 148 5.33 -17.05 -21.12
C ALA A 148 3.98 -17.71 -20.82
N GLN A 149 3.00 -16.99 -20.27
CA GLN A 149 1.65 -17.51 -19.99
C GLN A 149 0.78 -17.59 -21.25
N GLU A 150 0.97 -16.68 -22.21
CA GLU A 150 0.23 -16.69 -23.48
C GLU A 150 0.73 -17.78 -24.45
N SER A 151 1.93 -18.31 -24.24
CA SER A 151 2.52 -19.36 -25.09
C SER A 151 2.17 -20.80 -24.67
N ASN A 152 1.46 -21.01 -23.55
CA ASN A 152 0.99 -22.30 -23.04
C ASN A 152 -0.51 -22.44 -23.14
#